data_69531e87826a8ec585f6782c8457fccc
#
_entry.id   69531e87826a8ec585f6782c8457fccc
#
_cell.length_a   1.000
_cell.length_b   1.000
_cell.length_c   1.000
_cell.angle_alpha   90.00
_cell.angle_beta   90.00
_cell.angle_gamma   90.00
#
_symmetry.space_group_name_H-M   'P 1'
#
loop_
_entity.id
_entity.type
_entity.pdbx_description
1 polymer ?
#
loop_
_entity_poly.entity_id
_entity_poly.type
_entity_poly.pdbx_seq_one_letter_code
_entity_poly.pdbx_strand_id
1 'polypeptide(L)'
;MGTTRHAFEAATVGGAKILRRPDLGRLAPGCKADFSLVDMSHPYMQPAHEPVRSLIYSASDRAIRHVYVDGAQVVRDGKVLTVDVEAATAGLIEGQRKRLETVSQRDWAGRTAEQLAPPVYGTRDRLPQSRPVT
;
A
#
# COMPACT_ATOMS: atom_id res chain seq x y z
N MET A 1 16.75 13.39 -14.76
CA MET A 1 15.95 13.40 -13.54
C MET A 1 14.52 12.99 -13.89
N GLY A 2 13.94 11.97 -13.22
CA GLY A 2 12.58 11.53 -13.50
C GLY A 2 11.55 12.60 -13.07
N THR A 3 10.53 12.81 -13.87
CA THR A 3 9.42 13.72 -13.58
C THR A 3 8.21 12.93 -13.09
N THR A 4 7.22 13.59 -12.47
CA THR A 4 5.93 13.00 -12.10
C THR A 4 5.26 12.29 -13.28
N ARG A 5 5.38 12.85 -14.48
CA ARG A 5 4.90 12.24 -15.73
C ARG A 5 5.56 10.88 -15.96
N HIS A 6 6.88 10.77 -15.84
CA HIS A 6 7.58 9.50 -16.03
C HIS A 6 7.15 8.45 -15.00
N ALA A 7 6.92 8.86 -13.74
CA ALA A 7 6.42 7.94 -12.72
C ALA A 7 5.01 7.43 -13.06
N PHE A 8 4.11 8.30 -13.52
CA PHE A 8 2.78 7.92 -13.94
C PHE A 8 2.78 7.02 -15.18
N GLU A 9 3.59 7.35 -16.19
CA GLU A 9 3.78 6.53 -17.37
C GLU A 9 4.35 5.14 -17.03
N ALA A 10 5.31 5.07 -16.11
CA ALA A 10 5.86 3.80 -15.65
C ALA A 10 4.81 2.93 -14.93
N ALA A 11 3.95 3.54 -14.13
CA ALA A 11 2.88 2.85 -13.40
C ALA A 11 1.70 2.40 -14.30
N THR A 12 1.62 2.88 -15.52
CA THR A 12 0.52 2.61 -16.47
C THR A 12 1.04 1.91 -17.74
N VAL A 13 1.20 2.66 -18.81
CA VAL A 13 1.60 2.11 -20.11
C VAL A 13 3.01 1.49 -20.12
N GLY A 14 3.89 1.96 -19.26
CA GLY A 14 5.23 1.41 -19.09
C GLY A 14 5.18 0.01 -18.46
N GLY A 15 4.42 -0.15 -17.37
CA GLY A 15 4.18 -1.44 -16.74
C GLY A 15 3.55 -2.45 -17.70
N ALA A 16 2.55 -2.03 -18.47
CA ALA A 16 1.90 -2.86 -19.49
C ALA A 16 2.90 -3.35 -20.59
N LYS A 17 3.83 -2.48 -21.02
CA LYS A 17 4.89 -2.85 -21.96
C LYS A 17 5.83 -3.91 -21.39
N ILE A 18 6.25 -3.78 -20.14
CA ILE A 18 7.10 -4.76 -19.45
C ILE A 18 6.41 -6.13 -19.40
N LEU A 19 5.10 -6.15 -19.10
CA LEU A 19 4.27 -7.35 -19.08
C LEU A 19 3.95 -7.90 -20.49
N ARG A 20 4.33 -7.18 -21.56
CA ARG A 20 3.95 -7.48 -22.95
C ARG A 20 2.43 -7.60 -23.15
N ARG A 21 1.67 -6.76 -22.43
CA ARG A 21 0.20 -6.73 -22.46
C ARG A 21 -0.29 -5.41 -23.07
N PRO A 22 -0.57 -5.40 -24.39
CA PRO A 22 -1.01 -4.17 -25.08
C PRO A 22 -2.45 -3.76 -24.71
N ASP A 23 -3.20 -4.64 -24.07
CA ASP A 23 -4.57 -4.47 -23.60
C ASP A 23 -4.65 -3.84 -22.19
N LEU A 24 -3.51 -3.48 -21.57
CA LEU A 24 -3.43 -2.89 -20.23
C LEU A 24 -2.83 -1.46 -20.27
N GLY A 25 -2.93 -0.78 -19.13
CA GLY A 25 -2.25 0.50 -18.85
C GLY A 25 -2.90 1.74 -19.47
N ARG A 26 -4.06 1.60 -20.10
CA ARG A 26 -4.84 2.72 -20.69
C ARG A 26 -6.32 2.36 -20.80
N LEU A 27 -7.16 3.39 -20.78
CA LEU A 27 -8.58 3.25 -21.08
C LEU A 27 -8.79 3.49 -22.59
N ALA A 28 -9.07 2.42 -23.33
CA ALA A 28 -9.32 2.48 -24.77
C ALA A 28 -10.22 1.29 -25.19
N PRO A 29 -10.96 1.40 -26.31
CA PRO A 29 -11.71 0.29 -26.86
C PRO A 29 -10.81 -0.94 -27.09
N GLY A 30 -11.25 -2.11 -26.66
CA GLY A 30 -10.51 -3.37 -26.75
C GLY A 30 -9.45 -3.58 -25.65
N CYS A 31 -9.25 -2.61 -24.76
CA CYS A 31 -8.41 -2.78 -23.55
C CYS A 31 -9.23 -3.28 -22.37
N LYS A 32 -8.55 -3.87 -21.40
CA LYS A 32 -9.12 -4.25 -20.11
C LYS A 32 -9.60 -3.00 -19.35
N ALA A 33 -10.71 -3.14 -18.65
CA ALA A 33 -11.26 -2.06 -17.82
C ALA A 33 -10.59 -2.04 -16.45
N ASP A 34 -9.27 -1.73 -16.44
CA ASP A 34 -8.45 -1.56 -15.26
C ASP A 34 -8.30 -0.07 -14.97
N PHE A 35 -8.94 0.42 -13.92
CA PHE A 35 -8.87 1.83 -13.56
C PHE A 35 -9.15 2.08 -12.08
N SER A 36 -8.68 3.23 -11.59
CA SER A 36 -8.93 3.72 -10.24
C SER A 36 -9.64 5.06 -10.29
N LEU A 37 -10.60 5.27 -9.38
CA LEU A 37 -11.26 6.55 -9.17
C LEU A 37 -10.66 7.22 -7.95
N VAL A 38 -10.21 8.46 -8.14
CA VAL A 38 -9.54 9.27 -7.13
C VAL A 38 -10.49 10.36 -6.65
N ASP A 39 -10.62 10.51 -5.33
CA ASP A 39 -11.36 11.59 -4.70
C ASP A 39 -10.54 12.88 -4.74
N MET A 40 -10.87 13.76 -5.66
CA MET A 40 -10.20 15.05 -5.83
C MET A 40 -10.50 16.04 -4.68
N SER A 41 -11.53 15.79 -3.87
CA SER A 41 -11.86 16.63 -2.68
C SER A 41 -11.03 16.24 -1.45
N HIS A 42 -10.35 15.10 -1.49
CA HIS A 42 -9.55 14.63 -0.37
C HIS A 42 -8.44 15.65 0.01
N PRO A 43 -8.21 15.95 1.31
CA PRO A 43 -7.23 16.96 1.73
C PRO A 43 -5.83 16.81 1.14
N TYR A 44 -5.35 15.57 0.96
CA TYR A 44 -4.04 15.30 0.35
C TYR A 44 -3.99 15.50 -1.17
N MET A 45 -5.14 15.70 -1.81
CA MET A 45 -5.22 16.11 -3.22
C MET A 45 -5.27 17.63 -3.38
N GLN A 46 -5.38 18.38 -2.28
CA GLN A 46 -5.46 19.83 -2.31
C GLN A 46 -4.09 20.52 -2.09
N PRO A 47 -3.87 21.67 -2.71
CA PRO A 47 -4.66 22.27 -3.80
C PRO A 47 -4.50 21.46 -5.10
N ALA A 48 -5.62 21.30 -5.84
CA ALA A 48 -5.69 20.41 -7.03
C ALA A 48 -5.04 21.01 -8.29
N HIS A 49 -3.96 21.80 -8.14
CA HIS A 49 -3.25 22.41 -9.27
C HIS A 49 -2.53 21.37 -10.15
N GLU A 50 -1.91 20.37 -9.54
CA GLU A 50 -1.16 19.30 -10.20
C GLU A 50 -1.64 17.93 -9.70
N PRO A 51 -2.80 17.44 -10.14
CA PRO A 51 -3.45 16.26 -9.54
C PRO A 51 -2.61 14.99 -9.58
N VAL A 52 -1.89 14.74 -10.66
CA VAL A 52 -1.00 13.57 -10.77
C VAL A 52 0.17 13.66 -9.78
N ARG A 53 0.68 14.85 -9.53
CA ARG A 53 1.73 15.08 -8.54
C ARG A 53 1.21 14.86 -7.12
N SER A 54 0.06 15.40 -6.79
CA SER A 54 -0.58 15.20 -5.48
C SER A 54 -0.88 13.72 -5.24
N LEU A 55 -1.40 13.02 -6.25
CA LEU A 55 -1.65 11.58 -6.17
C LEU A 55 -0.38 10.80 -5.85
N ILE A 56 0.72 11.03 -6.58
CA ILE A 56 1.96 10.25 -6.42
C ILE A 56 2.67 10.54 -5.10
N TYR A 57 2.77 11.80 -4.70
CA TYR A 57 3.60 12.19 -3.55
C TYR A 57 2.86 12.30 -2.21
N SER A 58 1.54 12.51 -2.25
CA SER A 58 0.80 12.84 -1.03
C SER A 58 -0.39 11.91 -0.75
N ALA A 59 -1.06 11.42 -1.78
CA ALA A 59 -2.37 10.79 -1.65
C ALA A 59 -2.48 9.39 -2.27
N SER A 60 -1.35 8.75 -2.59
CA SER A 60 -1.29 7.52 -3.39
C SER A 60 -2.20 6.37 -2.91
N ASP A 61 -2.42 6.25 -1.60
CA ASP A 61 -3.27 5.22 -0.99
C ASP A 61 -4.58 5.77 -0.40
N ARG A 62 -4.63 7.05 -0.07
CA ARG A 62 -5.70 7.64 0.74
C ARG A 62 -6.85 8.24 -0.05
N ALA A 63 -6.55 8.77 -1.23
CA ALA A 63 -7.55 9.40 -2.08
C ALA A 63 -8.18 8.42 -3.09
N ILE A 64 -7.72 7.17 -3.19
CA ILE A 64 -8.31 6.16 -4.06
C ILE A 64 -9.59 5.62 -3.43
N ARG A 65 -10.73 5.89 -4.08
CA ARG A 65 -12.05 5.47 -3.58
C ARG A 65 -12.49 4.14 -4.16
N HIS A 66 -12.29 3.94 -5.45
CA HIS A 66 -12.72 2.72 -6.14
C HIS A 66 -11.62 2.22 -7.06
N VAL A 67 -11.49 0.90 -7.15
CA VAL A 67 -10.59 0.24 -8.09
C VAL A 67 -11.37 -0.85 -8.84
N TYR A 68 -11.15 -0.90 -10.13
CA TYR A 68 -11.71 -1.91 -11.04
C TYR A 68 -10.58 -2.66 -11.73
N VAL A 69 -10.72 -3.97 -11.82
CA VAL A 69 -9.81 -4.87 -12.52
C VAL A 69 -10.64 -5.73 -13.46
N ASP A 70 -10.36 -5.64 -14.74
CA ASP A 70 -11.13 -6.29 -15.82
C ASP A 70 -12.65 -6.02 -15.72
N GLY A 71 -13.00 -4.81 -15.32
CA GLY A 71 -14.37 -4.36 -15.11
C GLY A 71 -15.02 -4.78 -13.77
N ALA A 72 -14.40 -5.69 -13.02
CA ALA A 72 -14.87 -6.07 -11.69
C ALA A 72 -14.40 -5.05 -10.63
N GLN A 73 -15.32 -4.57 -9.81
CA GLN A 73 -14.97 -3.67 -8.71
C GLN A 73 -14.31 -4.47 -7.57
N VAL A 74 -13.03 -4.17 -7.29
CA VAL A 74 -12.24 -4.83 -6.24
C VAL A 74 -12.03 -3.96 -5.00
N VAL A 75 -12.19 -2.63 -5.13
CA VAL A 75 -12.19 -1.67 -4.01
C VAL A 75 -13.40 -0.76 -4.13
N ARG A 76 -14.11 -0.57 -3.03
CA ARG A 76 -15.24 0.37 -2.90
C ARG A 76 -15.07 1.22 -1.65
N ASP A 77 -15.17 2.54 -1.81
CA ASP A 77 -15.02 3.52 -0.71
C ASP A 77 -13.76 3.27 0.15
N GLY A 78 -12.64 2.93 -0.53
CA GLY A 78 -11.36 2.62 0.11
C GLY A 78 -11.30 1.24 0.78
N LYS A 79 -12.35 0.43 0.70
CA LYS A 79 -12.39 -0.93 1.28
C LYS A 79 -12.18 -1.99 0.20
N VAL A 80 -11.27 -2.92 0.45
CA VAL A 80 -11.05 -4.09 -0.41
C VAL A 80 -12.24 -5.03 -0.29
N LEU A 81 -12.76 -5.51 -1.43
CA LEU A 81 -13.94 -6.38 -1.49
C LEU A 81 -13.57 -7.87 -1.64
N THR A 82 -12.35 -8.16 -2.08
CA THR A 82 -11.91 -9.50 -2.48
C THR A 82 -11.10 -10.22 -1.42
N VAL A 83 -10.75 -9.54 -0.34
CA VAL A 83 -9.93 -10.08 0.76
C VAL A 83 -10.51 -9.63 2.09
N ASP A 84 -10.59 -10.55 3.05
CA ASP A 84 -10.82 -10.22 4.44
C ASP A 84 -9.51 -9.63 5.04
N VAL A 85 -9.45 -8.30 5.05
CA VAL A 85 -8.26 -7.56 5.50
C VAL A 85 -8.00 -7.76 6.99
N GLU A 86 -9.05 -7.92 7.80
CA GLU A 86 -8.93 -8.11 9.25
C GLU A 86 -8.33 -9.49 9.54
N ALA A 87 -8.85 -10.53 8.92
CA ALA A 87 -8.30 -11.88 9.03
C ALA A 87 -6.87 -11.97 8.49
N ALA A 88 -6.58 -11.33 7.36
CA ALA A 88 -5.23 -11.28 6.79
C ALA A 88 -4.24 -10.56 7.72
N THR A 89 -4.65 -9.44 8.32
CA THR A 89 -3.84 -8.70 9.29
C THR A 89 -3.58 -9.52 10.56
N ALA A 90 -4.60 -10.18 11.10
CA ALA A 90 -4.44 -11.08 12.24
C ALA A 90 -3.46 -12.24 11.94
N GLY A 91 -3.59 -12.83 10.74
CA GLY A 91 -2.66 -13.87 10.27
C GLY A 91 -1.23 -13.37 10.13
N LEU A 92 -1.02 -12.15 9.66
CA LEU A 92 0.30 -11.52 9.54
C LEU A 92 0.94 -11.30 10.93
N ILE A 93 0.18 -10.78 11.89
CA ILE A 93 0.65 -10.54 13.27
C ILE A 93 1.05 -11.88 13.93
N GLU A 94 0.21 -12.90 13.82
CA GLU A 94 0.50 -14.22 14.36
C GLU A 94 1.71 -14.88 13.67
N GLY A 95 1.82 -14.74 12.36
CA GLY A 95 2.99 -15.20 11.59
C GLY A 95 4.29 -14.52 12.05
N GLN A 96 4.24 -13.22 12.30
CA GLN A 96 5.37 -12.46 12.83
C GLN A 96 5.75 -12.96 14.24
N ARG A 97 4.79 -13.15 15.12
CA ARG A 97 5.02 -13.67 16.47
C ARG A 97 5.75 -15.01 16.44
N LYS A 98 5.25 -15.97 15.69
CA LYS A 98 5.87 -17.29 15.51
C LYS A 98 7.29 -17.19 14.93
N ARG A 99 7.48 -16.27 13.99
CA ARG A 99 8.80 -16.05 13.38
C ARG A 99 9.81 -15.52 14.40
N LEU A 100 9.41 -14.55 15.23
CA LEU A 100 10.27 -13.98 16.27
C LEU A 100 10.67 -15.03 17.33
N GLU A 101 9.77 -15.91 17.70
CA GLU A 101 10.03 -17.01 18.65
C GLU A 101 11.05 -18.04 18.11
N THR A 102 11.08 -18.24 16.80
CA THR A 102 11.92 -19.26 16.16
C THR A 102 13.18 -18.70 15.49
N VAL A 103 13.40 -17.39 15.53
CA VAL A 103 14.51 -16.75 14.81
C VAL A 103 15.87 -17.28 15.23
N SER A 104 16.10 -17.46 16.51
CA SER A 104 17.39 -17.98 17.06
C SER A 104 17.69 -19.42 16.62
N GLN A 105 16.67 -20.22 16.37
CA GLN A 105 16.82 -21.59 15.86
C GLN A 105 17.20 -21.63 14.37
N ARG A 106 16.92 -20.56 13.63
CA ARG A 106 17.16 -20.43 12.18
C ARG A 106 18.39 -19.59 11.86
N ASP A 107 18.85 -18.78 12.79
CA ASP A 107 20.05 -17.99 12.62
C ASP A 107 21.28 -18.87 12.83
N TRP A 108 22.23 -18.81 11.92
CA TRP A 108 23.45 -19.63 11.96
C TRP A 108 24.30 -19.41 13.23
N ALA A 109 24.20 -18.24 13.86
CA ALA A 109 24.89 -17.89 15.11
C ALA A 109 23.97 -17.94 16.35
N GLY A 110 22.72 -18.40 16.20
CA GLY A 110 21.75 -18.51 17.30
C GLY A 110 21.29 -17.17 17.87
N ARG A 111 21.45 -16.06 17.12
CA ARG A 111 21.10 -14.72 17.60
C ARG A 111 19.59 -14.53 17.70
N THR A 112 19.15 -13.77 18.70
CA THR A 112 17.75 -13.38 18.87
C THR A 112 17.33 -12.32 17.85
N ALA A 113 16.03 -12.10 17.71
CA ALA A 113 15.48 -11.03 16.86
C ALA A 113 16.03 -9.65 17.24
N GLU A 114 16.15 -9.36 18.52
CA GLU A 114 16.67 -8.09 19.02
C GLU A 114 18.16 -7.89 18.75
N GLN A 115 18.94 -8.99 18.73
CA GLN A 115 20.35 -8.94 18.36
C GLN A 115 20.55 -8.73 16.86
N LEU A 116 19.63 -9.25 16.02
CA LEU A 116 19.69 -9.09 14.57
C LEU A 116 19.17 -7.73 14.09
N ALA A 117 18.14 -7.23 14.75
CA ALA A 117 17.50 -5.95 14.45
C ALA A 117 17.16 -5.23 15.76
N PRO A 118 18.14 -4.59 16.41
CA PRO A 118 17.91 -3.85 17.64
C PRO A 118 16.92 -2.71 17.39
N PRO A 119 15.98 -2.45 18.30
CA PRO A 119 15.05 -1.34 18.17
C PRO A 119 15.81 -0.01 18.13
N VAL A 120 15.47 0.86 17.18
CA VAL A 120 16.09 2.18 16.99
C VAL A 120 15.90 3.08 18.23
N TYR A 121 14.75 2.91 18.88
CA TYR A 121 14.47 3.52 20.17
C TYR A 121 14.41 2.40 21.20
N GLY A 122 15.16 2.53 22.31
CA GLY A 122 15.07 1.58 23.41
C GLY A 122 13.61 1.29 23.78
N THR A 123 13.34 0.10 24.25
CA THR A 123 12.00 -0.30 24.68
C THR A 123 11.47 0.76 25.64
N ARG A 124 10.57 1.60 25.18
CA ARG A 124 9.83 2.49 26.08
C ARG A 124 9.06 1.58 26.99
N ASP A 125 9.46 1.55 28.26
CA ASP A 125 8.59 1.06 29.29
C ASP A 125 7.24 1.73 29.08
N ARG A 126 6.28 0.89 28.74
CA ARG A 126 4.87 1.14 28.44
C ARG A 126 4.47 2.61 28.50
N LEU A 127 4.09 3.14 27.37
CA LEU A 127 3.35 4.40 27.32
C LEU A 127 2.28 4.36 28.43
N PRO A 128 2.18 5.37 29.30
CA PRO A 128 1.12 5.42 30.28
C PRO A 128 -0.20 5.33 29.53
N GLN A 129 -1.08 4.45 29.99
CA GLN A 129 -2.40 4.27 29.42
C GLN A 129 -3.06 5.64 29.31
N SER A 130 -3.54 5.97 28.11
CA SER A 130 -4.25 7.22 27.84
C SER A 130 -5.36 7.40 28.88
N ARG A 131 -5.29 8.50 29.63
CA ARG A 131 -6.41 8.91 30.49
C ARG A 131 -7.64 9.06 29.62
N PRO A 132 -8.80 8.54 30.02
CA PRO A 132 -10.04 8.83 29.31
C PRO A 132 -10.25 10.34 29.29
N VAL A 133 -10.51 10.87 28.10
CA VAL A 133 -10.92 12.25 27.93
C VAL A 133 -12.34 12.34 28.53
N THR A 134 -12.48 13.05 29.62
CA THR A 134 -13.78 13.45 30.21
C THR A 134 -14.34 14.62 29.40
#